data_ca9c5c012f4d0e079d10fa2c12aa6176
#
_entry.id   ca9c5c012f4d0e079d10fa2c12aa6176
#
_cell.length_a   1.000
_cell.length_b   1.000
_cell.length_c   1.000
_cell.angle_alpha   90.00
_cell.angle_beta   90.00
_cell.angle_gamma   90.00
#
_symmetry.space_group_name_H-M   'P 1'
#
loop_
_entity.id
_entity.type
_entity.pdbx_description
1 polymer ?
#
loop_
_entity_poly.entity_id
_entity_poly.type
_entity_poly.pdbx_seq_one_letter_code
_entity_poly.pdbx_strand_id
1 'polypeptide(L)'
;MQKFPKSEMFGLSADLNRAAISVSSNIAEGSGSESNREFKRFLGIARKSIFETISQLIIARRRAYINEKEFSCAYRDSELLVKKVSAFRNSLK
;
A
#
# COMPACT_ATOMS: atom_id res chain seq x y z
N MET A 1 -0.67 10.33 -11.84
CA MET A 1 -1.99 9.77 -12.18
C MET A 1 -2.92 10.83 -12.73
N GLN A 2 -2.55 11.32 -13.88
CA GLN A 2 -3.24 12.47 -14.47
C GLN A 2 -4.43 12.09 -15.34
N LYS A 3 -4.67 10.79 -15.51
CA LYS A 3 -5.64 10.31 -16.51
C LYS A 3 -6.96 9.86 -15.94
N PHE A 4 -7.16 10.01 -14.63
CA PHE A 4 -8.43 9.68 -14.00
C PHE A 4 -9.50 10.71 -14.42
N PRO A 5 -10.72 10.26 -14.76
CA PRO A 5 -11.85 11.16 -14.86
C PRO A 5 -12.02 11.93 -13.55
N LYS A 6 -12.50 13.16 -13.62
CA LYS A 6 -12.56 14.03 -12.43
C LYS A 6 -13.24 13.39 -11.24
N SER A 7 -14.40 12.77 -11.43
CA SER A 7 -15.15 12.16 -10.33
C SER A 7 -14.43 10.94 -9.76
N GLU A 8 -13.90 10.08 -10.64
CA GLU A 8 -13.22 8.86 -10.21
C GLU A 8 -11.79 9.12 -9.78
N MET A 9 -11.15 10.14 -10.38
CA MET A 9 -9.84 10.58 -9.94
C MET A 9 -9.88 10.97 -8.47
N PHE A 10 -10.89 11.72 -8.07
CA PHE A 10 -11.02 12.15 -6.68
C PHE A 10 -11.18 10.95 -5.76
N GLY A 11 -12.10 10.03 -6.09
CA GLY A 11 -12.35 8.85 -5.26
C GLY A 11 -11.16 7.91 -5.20
N LEU A 12 -10.60 7.55 -6.35
CA LEU A 12 -9.51 6.58 -6.41
C LEU A 12 -8.20 7.16 -5.87
N SER A 13 -7.91 8.43 -6.15
CA SER A 13 -6.75 9.11 -5.59
C SER A 13 -6.83 9.22 -4.07
N ALA A 14 -8.03 9.50 -3.54
CA ALA A 14 -8.25 9.54 -2.10
C ALA A 14 -8.01 8.17 -1.47
N ASP A 15 -8.49 7.10 -2.13
CA ASP A 15 -8.29 5.73 -1.64
C ASP A 15 -6.81 5.34 -1.64
N LEU A 16 -6.09 5.67 -2.71
CA LEU A 16 -4.65 5.39 -2.78
C LEU A 16 -3.88 6.15 -1.71
N ASN A 17 -4.23 7.42 -1.51
CA ASN A 17 -3.58 8.25 -0.50
C ASN A 17 -3.87 7.72 0.91
N ARG A 18 -5.09 7.31 1.17
CA ARG A 18 -5.50 6.74 2.44
C ARG A 18 -4.74 5.46 2.74
N ALA A 19 -4.58 4.59 1.72
CA ALA A 19 -3.82 3.35 1.87
C ALA A 19 -2.35 3.63 2.16
N ALA A 20 -1.75 4.60 1.48
CA ALA A 20 -0.35 4.99 1.71
C ALA A 20 -0.15 5.52 3.13
N ILE A 21 -1.06 6.35 3.60
CA ILE A 21 -1.02 6.88 4.97
C ILE A 21 -1.14 5.74 5.98
N SER A 22 -2.03 4.78 5.71
CA SER A 22 -2.21 3.63 6.59
C SER A 22 -0.93 2.81 6.72
N VAL A 23 -0.22 2.58 5.61
CA VAL A 23 1.08 1.87 5.64
C VAL A 23 2.05 2.58 6.56
N SER A 24 2.27 3.87 6.33
CA SER A 24 3.22 4.67 7.11
C SER A 24 2.83 4.74 8.58
N SER A 25 1.55 4.98 8.86
CA SER A 25 1.05 5.09 10.24
C SER A 25 1.22 3.80 11.01
N ASN A 26 0.93 2.66 10.37
CA ASN A 26 1.04 1.38 11.06
C ASN A 26 2.48 0.98 11.30
N ILE A 27 3.39 1.31 10.39
CA ILE A 27 4.81 1.08 10.63
C ILE A 27 5.30 1.93 11.81
N ALA A 28 4.90 3.20 11.84
CA ALA A 28 5.30 4.12 12.92
C ALA A 28 4.72 3.66 14.27
N GLU A 29 3.43 3.32 14.30
CA GLU A 29 2.79 2.81 15.52
C GLU A 29 3.47 1.55 16.01
N GLY A 30 3.75 0.63 15.10
CA GLY A 30 4.41 -0.62 15.45
C GLY A 30 5.80 -0.41 16.01
N SER A 31 6.56 0.51 15.42
CA SER A 31 7.93 0.77 15.88
C SER A 31 7.96 1.38 17.27
N GLY A 32 6.88 2.06 17.67
CA GLY A 32 6.76 2.61 19.02
C GLY A 32 6.11 1.67 20.03
N SER A 33 5.73 0.47 19.62
CA SER A 33 5.07 -0.48 20.50
C SER A 33 6.06 -1.12 21.48
N GLU A 34 5.52 -1.63 22.59
CA GLU A 34 6.35 -2.18 23.66
C GLU A 34 6.73 -3.64 23.44
N SER A 35 6.12 -4.32 22.48
CA SER A 35 6.37 -5.75 22.26
C SER A 35 6.46 -6.06 20.78
N ASN A 36 7.21 -7.12 20.47
CA ASN A 36 7.29 -7.61 19.09
C ASN A 36 5.96 -8.14 18.59
N ARG A 37 5.13 -8.66 19.50
CA ARG A 37 3.80 -9.12 19.13
C ARG A 37 2.94 -7.99 18.59
N GLU A 38 2.95 -6.85 19.25
CA GLU A 38 2.25 -5.66 18.80
C GLU A 38 2.83 -5.12 17.51
N PHE A 39 4.15 -5.10 17.40
CA PHE A 39 4.82 -4.65 16.17
C PHE A 39 4.40 -5.52 14.99
N LYS A 40 4.37 -6.83 15.17
CA LYS A 40 3.90 -7.76 14.13
C LYS A 40 2.47 -7.47 13.71
N ARG A 41 1.62 -7.13 14.66
CA ARG A 41 0.23 -6.81 14.37
C ARG A 41 0.13 -5.57 13.48
N PHE A 42 0.88 -4.52 13.81
CA PHE A 42 0.88 -3.29 13.01
C PHE A 42 1.50 -3.52 11.62
N LEU A 43 2.55 -4.33 11.54
CA LEU A 43 3.13 -4.69 10.24
C LEU A 43 2.16 -5.50 9.39
N GLY A 44 1.36 -6.35 10.00
CA GLY A 44 0.30 -7.08 9.30
C GLY A 44 -0.75 -6.15 8.72
N ILE A 45 -1.14 -5.12 9.46
CA ILE A 45 -2.10 -4.12 8.97
C ILE A 45 -1.48 -3.31 7.81
N ALA A 46 -0.22 -2.93 7.94
CA ALA A 46 0.49 -2.23 6.87
C ALA A 46 0.54 -3.08 5.60
N ARG A 47 0.84 -4.36 5.74
CA ARG A 47 0.88 -5.30 4.61
C ARG A 47 -0.48 -5.38 3.91
N LYS A 48 -1.55 -5.48 4.67
CA LYS A 48 -2.91 -5.48 4.13
C LYS A 48 -3.20 -4.21 3.35
N SER A 49 -2.76 -3.06 3.85
CA SER A 49 -2.94 -1.78 3.17
C SER A 49 -2.19 -1.72 1.85
N ILE A 50 -1.02 -2.36 1.76
CA ILE A 50 -0.28 -2.44 0.51
C ILE A 50 -1.05 -3.28 -0.52
N PHE A 51 -1.65 -4.39 -0.11
CA PHE A 51 -2.47 -5.20 -1.00
C PHE A 51 -3.71 -4.43 -1.48
N GLU A 52 -4.30 -3.60 -0.63
CA GLU A 52 -5.39 -2.72 -1.05
C GLU A 52 -4.93 -1.73 -2.13
N THR A 53 -3.72 -1.18 -1.97
CA THR A 53 -3.12 -0.31 -2.98
C THR A 53 -2.96 -1.04 -4.31
N ILE A 54 -2.45 -2.27 -4.28
CA ILE A 54 -2.29 -3.09 -5.49
C ILE A 54 -3.64 -3.30 -6.16
N SER A 55 -4.68 -3.59 -5.39
CA SER A 55 -6.03 -3.76 -5.91
C SER A 55 -6.53 -2.50 -6.62
N GLN A 56 -6.29 -1.33 -6.03
CA GLN A 56 -6.66 -0.05 -6.64
C GLN A 56 -5.89 0.20 -7.94
N LEU A 57 -4.61 -0.17 -7.98
CA LEU A 57 -3.79 -0.03 -9.18
C LEU A 57 -4.31 -0.90 -10.32
N ILE A 58 -4.74 -2.11 -10.01
CA ILE A 58 -5.30 -3.03 -11.00
C ILE A 58 -6.59 -2.43 -11.59
N ILE A 59 -7.44 -1.88 -10.74
CA ILE A 59 -8.66 -1.23 -11.19
C ILE A 59 -8.33 -0.03 -12.09
N ALA A 60 -7.37 0.79 -11.68
CA ALA A 60 -6.97 1.95 -12.45
C ALA A 60 -6.46 1.56 -13.84
N ARG A 61 -5.69 0.48 -13.93
CA ARG A 61 -5.19 -0.01 -15.21
C ARG A 61 -6.34 -0.53 -16.09
N ARG A 62 -7.25 -1.31 -15.52
CA ARG A 62 -8.39 -1.86 -16.27
C ARG A 62 -9.28 -0.77 -16.84
N ARG A 63 -9.41 0.32 -16.13
CA ARG A 63 -10.21 1.47 -16.58
C ARG A 63 -9.40 2.46 -17.43
N ALA A 64 -8.15 2.13 -17.71
CA ALA A 64 -7.24 2.95 -18.51
C ALA A 64 -6.98 4.34 -17.90
N TYR A 65 -7.08 4.47 -16.58
CA TYR A 65 -6.76 5.71 -15.88
C TYR A 65 -5.26 5.92 -15.75
N ILE A 66 -4.49 4.82 -15.79
CA ILE A 66 -3.04 4.84 -15.83
C ILE A 66 -2.58 3.94 -16.97
N ASN A 67 -1.41 4.23 -17.53
CA ASN A 67 -0.87 3.40 -18.61
C ASN A 67 -0.08 2.21 -18.04
N GLU A 68 0.33 1.30 -18.94
CA GLU A 68 1.05 0.09 -18.54
C GLU A 68 2.37 0.41 -17.83
N LYS A 69 3.07 1.43 -18.27
CA LYS A 69 4.35 1.81 -17.65
C LYS A 69 4.13 2.32 -16.22
N GLU A 70 3.15 3.19 -16.05
CA GLU A 70 2.78 3.70 -14.72
C GLU A 70 2.37 2.56 -13.79
N PHE A 71 1.53 1.66 -14.31
CA PHE A 71 1.08 0.50 -13.54
C PHE A 71 2.26 -0.39 -13.14
N SER A 72 3.13 -0.74 -14.10
CA SER A 72 4.24 -1.64 -13.86
C SER A 72 5.21 -1.10 -12.80
N CYS A 73 5.49 0.20 -12.85
CA CYS A 73 6.36 0.84 -11.86
C CYS A 73 5.74 0.79 -10.47
N ALA A 74 4.48 1.19 -10.35
CA ALA A 74 3.79 1.23 -9.06
C ALA A 74 3.57 -0.18 -8.49
N TYR A 75 3.25 -1.14 -9.35
CA TYR A 75 3.06 -2.53 -8.95
C TYR A 75 4.37 -3.12 -8.42
N ARG A 76 5.47 -2.90 -9.14
CA ARG A 76 6.79 -3.39 -8.72
C ARG A 76 7.20 -2.83 -7.37
N ASP A 77 7.01 -1.53 -7.16
CA ASP A 77 7.34 -0.87 -5.91
C ASP A 77 6.50 -1.43 -4.77
N SER A 78 5.21 -1.64 -5.01
CA SER A 78 4.30 -2.21 -4.01
C SER A 78 4.67 -3.63 -3.66
N GLU A 79 5.01 -4.44 -4.66
CA GLU A 79 5.42 -5.82 -4.45
C GLU A 79 6.71 -5.90 -3.63
N LEU A 80 7.67 -5.04 -3.94
CA LEU A 80 8.92 -4.98 -3.19
C LEU A 80 8.65 -4.58 -1.74
N LEU A 81 7.76 -3.63 -1.52
CA LEU A 81 7.41 -3.17 -0.18
C LEU A 81 6.74 -4.29 0.62
N VAL A 82 5.84 -5.06 0.00
CA VAL A 82 5.23 -6.23 0.65
C VAL A 82 6.30 -7.21 1.10
N LYS A 83 7.28 -7.49 0.24
CA LYS A 83 8.36 -8.40 0.57
C LYS A 83 9.18 -7.91 1.76
N LYS A 84 9.50 -6.63 1.78
CA LYS A 84 10.28 -6.03 2.88
C LYS A 84 9.51 -6.04 4.18
N VAL A 85 8.24 -5.67 4.17
CA VAL A 85 7.39 -5.69 5.36
C VAL A 85 7.22 -7.10 5.88
N SER A 86 6.99 -8.07 4.99
CA SER A 86 6.84 -9.47 5.36
C SER A 86 8.11 -10.04 5.97
N ALA A 87 9.26 -9.73 5.38
CA ALA A 87 10.56 -10.19 5.89
C ALA A 87 10.83 -9.60 7.27
N PHE A 88 10.56 -8.32 7.45
CA PHE A 88 10.73 -7.66 8.74
C PHE A 88 9.81 -8.29 9.78
N ARG A 89 8.53 -8.46 9.44
CA ARG A 89 7.56 -9.08 10.35
C ARG A 89 8.01 -10.47 10.78
N ASN A 90 8.53 -11.26 9.84
CA ASN A 90 9.00 -12.61 10.14
C ASN A 90 10.28 -12.62 10.97
N SER A 91 11.06 -11.55 10.95
CA SER A 91 12.28 -11.45 11.75
C SER A 91 12.00 -11.15 13.23
N LEU A 92 10.82 -10.66 13.56
CA LEU A 92 10.44 -10.36 14.94
C LEU A 92 10.01 -11.63 15.65
N LYS A 93 10.44 -11.78 16.90
CA LYS A 93 10.14 -12.99 17.68
C LYS A 93 9.08 -12.79 18.74
#